data_d0f2feaf9daa68a1e0ecf214ef660f0a
#
_entry.id   d0f2feaf9daa68a1e0ecf214ef660f0a
#
_cell.length_a   1.000
_cell.length_b   1.000
_cell.length_c   1.000
_cell.angle_alpha   90.00
_cell.angle_beta   90.00
_cell.angle_gamma   90.00
#
_symmetry.space_group_name_H-M   'P 1'
#
loop_
_entity.id
_entity.type
_entity.pdbx_description
1 polymer ?
#
loop_
_entity_poly.entity_id
_entity_poly.type
_entity_poly.pdbx_seq_one_letter_code
_entity_poly.pdbx_strand_id
1 'polypeptide(L)'
;MKVGKHTDQRDRTLCLARILYEETDEKHPISVPRMVELLKERGIVAERKSVYDDIQTLNEMPDTPFEIVQQRGRGGGYYMVDTPFELAELKLLVDAVYASKFITARKSKVLIEKLGRFTSRYRQEELDRKVLVSGRVKSQEEKILYSVDTLHSAITAGNQV
;
A
#
# COMPACT_ATOMS: atom_id res chain seq x y z
N MET A 1 -28.46 2.49 -6.90
CA MET A 1 -27.65 1.71 -7.85
C MET A 1 -27.81 0.24 -7.51
N LYS A 2 -28.44 -0.59 -8.37
CA LYS A 2 -28.67 -2.03 -8.10
C LYS A 2 -27.33 -2.76 -8.20
N VAL A 3 -26.85 -3.27 -7.07
CA VAL A 3 -25.70 -4.18 -7.03
C VAL A 3 -26.12 -5.49 -7.71
N GLY A 4 -25.50 -5.77 -8.86
CA GLY A 4 -25.76 -6.99 -9.63
C GLY A 4 -25.35 -8.24 -8.83
N LYS A 5 -26.21 -9.23 -8.87
CA LYS A 5 -26.17 -10.47 -8.06
C LYS A 5 -25.19 -11.55 -8.56
N HIS A 6 -24.20 -11.20 -9.36
CA HIS A 6 -23.13 -12.13 -9.77
C HIS A 6 -21.78 -11.48 -9.50
N THR A 7 -21.32 -11.64 -8.27
CA THR A 7 -19.90 -11.39 -7.98
C THR A 7 -19.12 -12.49 -8.66
N ASP A 8 -18.47 -12.17 -9.77
CA ASP A 8 -17.59 -13.09 -10.49
C ASP A 8 -16.46 -13.53 -9.55
N GLN A 9 -16.00 -14.77 -9.71
CA GLN A 9 -14.83 -15.29 -8.97
C GLN A 9 -13.65 -14.33 -9.06
N ARG A 10 -13.45 -13.68 -10.21
CA ARG A 10 -12.42 -12.68 -10.45
C ARG A 10 -12.49 -11.49 -9.50
N ASP A 11 -13.70 -10.95 -9.32
CA ASP A 11 -13.93 -9.81 -8.42
C ASP A 11 -13.61 -10.18 -6.98
N ARG A 12 -13.96 -11.42 -6.57
CA ARG A 12 -13.68 -11.95 -5.24
C ARG A 12 -12.18 -12.09 -5.02
N THR A 13 -11.46 -12.74 -5.94
CA THR A 13 -10.02 -12.97 -5.84
C THR A 13 -9.24 -11.64 -5.79
N LEU A 14 -9.59 -10.67 -6.65
CA LEU A 14 -8.97 -9.33 -6.62
C LEU A 14 -9.27 -8.58 -5.33
N CYS A 15 -10.51 -8.64 -4.84
CA CYS A 15 -10.88 -8.01 -3.59
C CYS A 15 -10.16 -8.66 -2.40
N LEU A 16 -10.00 -9.98 -2.41
CA LEU A 16 -9.24 -10.73 -1.40
C LEU A 16 -7.77 -10.32 -1.39
N ALA A 17 -7.12 -10.25 -2.57
CA ALA A 17 -5.74 -9.79 -2.69
C ALA A 17 -5.57 -8.38 -2.11
N ARG A 18 -6.52 -7.47 -2.41
CA ARG A 18 -6.52 -6.12 -1.86
C ARG A 18 -6.71 -6.11 -0.34
N ILE A 19 -7.60 -6.94 0.21
CA ILE A 19 -7.78 -7.07 1.66
C ILE A 19 -6.48 -7.53 2.32
N LEU A 20 -5.83 -8.57 1.79
CA LEU A 20 -4.58 -9.07 2.32
C LEU A 20 -3.48 -8.00 2.28
N TYR A 21 -3.39 -7.25 1.18
CA TYR A 21 -2.42 -6.17 1.03
C TYR A 21 -2.65 -5.01 2.02
N GLU A 22 -3.89 -4.55 2.16
CA GLU A 22 -4.23 -3.39 2.98
C GLU A 22 -4.29 -3.71 4.48
N GLU A 23 -4.80 -4.90 4.84
CA GLU A 23 -5.22 -5.26 6.19
C GLU A 23 -4.27 -6.21 6.91
N THR A 24 -3.17 -6.65 6.28
CA THR A 24 -2.29 -7.66 6.87
C THR A 24 -0.82 -7.31 6.80
N ASP A 25 -0.06 -7.80 7.75
CA ASP A 25 1.39 -7.90 7.79
C ASP A 25 1.79 -9.05 8.75
N GLU A 26 3.07 -9.29 8.93
CA GLU A 26 3.60 -10.37 9.78
C GLU A 26 3.08 -10.34 11.23
N LYS A 27 2.74 -9.15 11.73
CA LYS A 27 2.23 -8.97 13.10
C LYS A 27 0.70 -9.00 13.17
N HIS A 28 0.04 -8.83 12.03
CA HIS A 28 -1.41 -8.72 11.92
C HIS A 28 -1.96 -9.69 10.87
N PRO A 29 -1.76 -11.01 11.06
CA PRO A 29 -2.39 -12.00 10.19
C PRO A 29 -3.90 -12.03 10.42
N ILE A 30 -4.67 -12.33 9.38
CA ILE A 30 -6.12 -12.46 9.49
C ILE A 30 -6.57 -13.89 9.18
N SER A 31 -7.59 -14.35 9.90
CA SER A 31 -8.17 -15.68 9.69
C SER A 31 -9.13 -15.70 8.50
N VAL A 32 -9.35 -16.87 7.90
CA VAL A 32 -10.31 -17.05 6.80
C VAL A 32 -11.73 -16.58 7.17
N PRO A 33 -12.27 -16.86 8.39
CA PRO A 33 -13.54 -16.27 8.79
C PRO A 33 -13.55 -14.74 8.72
N ARG A 34 -12.47 -14.07 9.15
CA ARG A 34 -12.36 -12.61 9.08
C ARG A 34 -12.28 -12.11 7.63
N MET A 35 -11.62 -12.84 6.73
CA MET A 35 -11.61 -12.52 5.30
C MET A 35 -13.02 -12.58 4.69
N VAL A 36 -13.79 -13.60 5.05
CA VAL A 36 -15.20 -13.74 4.60
C VAL A 36 -16.03 -12.55 5.06
N GLU A 37 -15.86 -12.09 6.33
CA GLU A 37 -16.53 -10.89 6.84
C GLU A 37 -16.12 -9.64 6.06
N LEU A 38 -14.84 -9.42 5.85
CA LEU A 38 -14.31 -8.28 5.09
C LEU A 38 -14.77 -8.26 3.64
N LEU A 39 -14.87 -9.41 2.99
CA LEU A 39 -15.46 -9.55 1.66
C LEU A 39 -16.94 -9.17 1.68
N LYS A 40 -17.70 -9.65 2.69
CA LYS A 40 -19.11 -9.31 2.84
C LYS A 40 -19.33 -7.82 3.09
N GLU A 41 -18.48 -7.16 3.88
CA GLU A 41 -18.51 -5.71 4.09
C GLU A 41 -18.34 -4.94 2.77
N ARG A 42 -17.59 -5.51 1.81
CA ARG A 42 -17.39 -4.99 0.44
C ARG A 42 -18.44 -5.45 -0.58
N GLY A 43 -19.52 -6.10 -0.11
CA GLY A 43 -20.64 -6.57 -0.94
C GLY A 43 -20.39 -7.89 -1.65
N ILE A 44 -19.33 -8.62 -1.30
CA ILE A 44 -18.94 -9.90 -1.91
C ILE A 44 -19.30 -11.04 -0.97
N VAL A 45 -20.18 -11.95 -1.42
CA VAL A 45 -20.52 -13.17 -0.68
C VAL A 45 -19.50 -14.26 -1.03
N ALA A 46 -18.85 -14.82 -0.02
CA ALA A 46 -17.86 -15.87 -0.19
C ALA A 46 -18.03 -16.95 0.90
N GLU A 47 -17.74 -18.18 0.52
CA GLU A 47 -17.62 -19.31 1.43
C GLU A 47 -16.16 -19.53 1.82
N ARG A 48 -15.91 -20.15 2.97
CA ARG A 48 -14.53 -20.42 3.43
C ARG A 48 -13.72 -21.22 2.42
N LYS A 49 -14.34 -22.23 1.79
CA LYS A 49 -13.67 -23.05 0.78
C LYS A 49 -13.19 -22.20 -0.41
N SER A 50 -14.06 -21.33 -0.90
CA SER A 50 -13.72 -20.43 -2.02
C SER A 50 -12.59 -19.46 -1.66
N VAL A 51 -12.47 -19.03 -0.40
CA VAL A 51 -11.36 -18.17 0.04
C VAL A 51 -10.04 -18.96 0.06
N TYR A 52 -10.03 -20.23 0.47
CA TYR A 52 -8.84 -21.07 0.38
C TYR A 52 -8.41 -21.28 -1.08
N ASP A 53 -9.37 -21.57 -1.97
CA ASP A 53 -9.11 -21.74 -3.40
C ASP A 53 -8.54 -20.44 -4.02
N ASP A 54 -9.06 -19.28 -3.62
CA ASP A 54 -8.55 -17.99 -4.07
C ASP A 54 -7.12 -17.69 -3.56
N ILE A 55 -6.81 -18.01 -2.29
CA ILE A 55 -5.45 -17.88 -1.74
C ILE A 55 -4.47 -18.75 -2.51
N GLN A 56 -4.85 -20.01 -2.79
CA GLN A 56 -4.04 -20.91 -3.58
C GLN A 56 -3.81 -20.35 -4.99
N THR A 57 -4.87 -19.88 -5.65
CA THR A 57 -4.80 -19.27 -6.98
C THR A 57 -3.84 -18.08 -7.00
N LEU A 58 -3.90 -17.20 -5.99
CA LEU A 58 -3.02 -16.03 -5.88
C LEU A 58 -1.55 -16.43 -5.70
N ASN A 59 -1.26 -17.47 -4.92
CA ASN A 59 0.11 -17.95 -4.71
C ASN A 59 0.67 -18.74 -5.91
N GLU A 60 -0.22 -19.34 -6.72
CA GLU A 60 0.18 -20.08 -7.93
C GLU A 60 0.32 -19.18 -9.17
N MET A 61 -0.12 -17.91 -9.08
CA MET A 61 0.03 -16.99 -10.20
C MET A 61 1.51 -16.68 -10.47
N PRO A 62 1.98 -16.88 -11.72
CA PRO A 62 3.36 -16.54 -12.06
C PRO A 62 3.59 -15.02 -11.98
N ASP A 63 4.82 -14.63 -11.67
CA ASP A 63 5.29 -13.24 -11.69
C ASP A 63 4.51 -12.28 -10.76
N THR A 64 3.89 -12.81 -9.70
CA THR A 64 3.28 -11.95 -8.68
C THR A 64 4.36 -11.31 -7.81
N PRO A 65 4.25 -10.00 -7.51
CA PRO A 65 5.22 -9.30 -6.65
C PRO A 65 4.91 -9.50 -5.15
N PHE A 66 4.21 -10.57 -4.78
CA PHE A 66 3.82 -10.86 -3.40
C PHE A 66 3.67 -12.36 -3.17
N GLU A 67 3.75 -12.76 -1.91
CA GLU A 67 3.45 -14.11 -1.43
C GLU A 67 2.45 -14.02 -0.26
N ILE A 68 1.49 -14.97 -0.19
CA ILE A 68 0.55 -15.07 0.92
C ILE A 68 1.02 -16.20 1.84
N VAL A 69 1.48 -15.84 3.02
CA VAL A 69 2.04 -16.75 4.01
C VAL A 69 0.99 -17.11 5.06
N GLN A 70 0.95 -18.39 5.42
CA GLN A 70 0.13 -18.88 6.53
C GLN A 70 0.92 -18.91 7.83
N GLN A 71 0.50 -18.13 8.79
CA GLN A 71 0.99 -18.23 10.18
C GLN A 71 0.13 -19.21 10.96
N ARG A 72 0.76 -20.25 11.53
CA ARG A 72 0.08 -21.26 12.36
C ARG A 72 0.12 -20.86 13.85
N GLY A 73 -0.82 -21.37 14.62
CA GLY A 73 -0.85 -21.18 16.07
C GLY A 73 -2.01 -20.31 16.56
N ARG A 74 -1.96 -19.95 17.86
CA ARG A 74 -3.00 -19.13 18.50
C ARG A 74 -2.95 -17.70 17.93
N GLY A 75 -4.03 -17.25 17.32
CA GLY A 75 -4.09 -15.96 16.62
C GLY A 75 -3.50 -15.98 15.22
N GLY A 76 -3.17 -17.18 14.68
CA GLY A 76 -2.68 -17.35 13.32
C GLY A 76 -3.71 -17.04 12.24
N GLY A 77 -3.22 -16.91 11.02
CA GLY A 77 -4.01 -16.57 9.85
C GLY A 77 -3.14 -16.44 8.63
N TYR A 78 -3.53 -15.63 7.69
CA TYR A 78 -2.77 -15.34 6.48
C TYR A 78 -2.38 -13.88 6.45
N TYR A 79 -1.22 -13.60 5.89
CA TYR A 79 -0.73 -12.25 5.64
C TYR A 79 0.08 -12.23 4.34
N MET A 80 0.17 -11.06 3.75
CA MET A 80 0.92 -10.85 2.51
C MET A 80 2.32 -10.34 2.82
N VAL A 81 3.33 -10.93 2.16
CA VAL A 81 4.74 -10.50 2.17
C VAL A 81 5.15 -10.03 0.77
N ASP A 82 6.39 -9.61 0.65
CA ASP A 82 6.97 -9.11 -0.61
C ASP A 82 6.22 -7.90 -1.18
N THR A 83 5.91 -6.95 -0.31
CA THR A 83 5.44 -5.63 -0.74
C THR A 83 6.58 -4.89 -1.47
N PRO A 84 6.26 -3.95 -2.40
CA PRO A 84 7.26 -3.26 -3.22
C PRO A 84 8.39 -2.58 -2.43
N PHE A 85 8.16 -2.31 -1.15
CA PHE A 85 9.12 -1.69 -0.25
C PHE A 85 9.09 -2.34 1.13
N GLU A 86 10.27 -2.54 1.71
CA GLU A 86 10.38 -2.82 3.13
C GLU A 86 10.00 -1.59 3.96
N LEU A 87 9.56 -1.81 5.21
CA LEU A 87 9.19 -0.71 6.09
C LEU A 87 10.37 0.26 6.35
N ALA A 88 11.60 -0.26 6.40
CA ALA A 88 12.80 0.57 6.56
C ALA A 88 13.04 1.49 5.36
N GLU A 89 12.81 0.98 4.15
CA GLU A 89 12.93 1.76 2.91
C GLU A 89 11.84 2.84 2.83
N LEU A 90 10.59 2.51 3.18
CA LEU A 90 9.53 3.50 3.26
C LEU A 90 9.82 4.60 4.28
N LYS A 91 10.39 4.26 5.44
CA LYS A 91 10.83 5.25 6.44
C LYS A 91 11.90 6.18 5.87
N LEU A 92 12.88 5.64 5.13
CA LEU A 92 13.90 6.45 4.47
C LEU A 92 13.30 7.39 3.41
N LEU A 93 12.36 6.90 2.60
CA LEU A 93 11.67 7.72 1.59
C LEU A 93 10.85 8.84 2.25
N VAL A 94 10.13 8.55 3.34
CA VAL A 94 9.40 9.54 4.13
C VAL A 94 10.34 10.60 4.68
N ASP A 95 11.48 10.21 5.26
CA ASP A 95 12.48 11.12 5.77
C ASP A 95 13.07 12.00 4.65
N ALA A 96 13.32 11.46 3.46
CA ALA A 96 13.77 12.21 2.30
C ALA A 96 12.75 13.27 1.84
N VAL A 97 11.46 12.91 1.81
CA VAL A 97 10.36 13.84 1.51
C VAL A 97 10.30 14.97 2.54
N TYR A 98 10.48 14.65 3.84
CA TYR A 98 10.51 15.68 4.89
C TYR A 98 11.75 16.56 4.81
N ALA A 99 12.90 15.98 4.47
CA ALA A 99 14.16 16.71 4.37
C ALA A 99 14.21 17.64 3.15
N SER A 100 13.42 17.37 2.13
CA SER A 100 13.42 18.15 0.89
C SER A 100 12.97 19.59 1.13
N LYS A 101 13.81 20.56 0.71
CA LYS A 101 13.51 21.98 0.73
C LYS A 101 12.65 22.43 -0.47
N PHE A 102 12.59 21.63 -1.51
CA PHE A 102 11.89 21.96 -2.76
C PHE A 102 10.39 21.66 -2.72
N ILE A 103 9.92 20.98 -1.66
CA ILE A 103 8.55 20.53 -1.53
C ILE A 103 7.88 21.29 -0.38
N THR A 104 6.67 21.83 -0.62
CA THR A 104 5.87 22.47 0.42
C THR A 104 5.43 21.48 1.51
N ALA A 105 5.12 21.97 2.70
CA ALA A 105 4.60 21.13 3.79
C ALA A 105 3.34 20.36 3.37
N ARG A 106 2.43 21.02 2.64
CA ARG A 106 1.20 20.41 2.10
C ARG A 106 1.52 19.28 1.12
N LYS A 107 2.41 19.52 0.16
CA LYS A 107 2.80 18.51 -0.83
C LYS A 107 3.54 17.35 -0.20
N SER A 108 4.38 17.60 0.81
CA SER A 108 5.03 16.53 1.59
C SER A 108 4.02 15.60 2.22
N LYS A 109 2.98 16.14 2.88
CA LYS A 109 1.92 15.33 3.49
C LYS A 109 1.24 14.44 2.45
N VAL A 110 0.85 15.01 1.31
CA VAL A 110 0.22 14.23 0.21
C VAL A 110 1.14 13.13 -0.32
N LEU A 111 2.45 13.38 -0.44
CA LEU A 111 3.41 12.37 -0.89
C LEU A 111 3.56 11.25 0.13
N ILE A 112 3.61 11.57 1.42
CA ILE A 112 3.72 10.58 2.50
C ILE A 112 2.46 9.71 2.57
N GLU A 113 1.28 10.29 2.44
CA GLU A 113 0.03 9.53 2.33
C GLU A 113 0.05 8.56 1.13
N LYS A 114 0.65 8.96 0.01
CA LYS A 114 0.84 8.07 -1.15
C LYS A 114 1.85 6.95 -0.87
N LEU A 115 2.99 7.27 -0.23
CA LEU A 115 3.96 6.27 0.18
C LEU A 115 3.36 5.26 1.16
N GLY A 116 2.50 5.70 2.07
CA GLY A 116 1.79 4.82 3.00
C GLY A 116 0.90 3.77 2.30
N ARG A 117 0.48 4.01 1.05
CA ARG A 117 -0.30 3.02 0.27
C ARG A 117 0.52 1.83 -0.23
N PHE A 118 1.85 1.88 -0.12
CA PHE A 118 2.74 0.77 -0.47
C PHE A 118 2.97 -0.21 0.68
N THR A 119 2.15 -0.15 1.73
CA THR A 119 2.25 -1.04 2.88
C THR A 119 0.89 -1.22 3.56
N SER A 120 0.83 -2.12 4.58
CA SER A 120 -0.40 -2.31 5.36
C SER A 120 -0.79 -1.04 6.12
N ARG A 121 -2.07 -0.90 6.46
CA ARG A 121 -2.58 0.22 7.27
C ARG A 121 -1.86 0.35 8.62
N TYR A 122 -1.45 -0.74 9.22
CA TYR A 122 -0.73 -0.75 10.51
C TYR A 122 0.68 -0.16 10.38
N ARG A 123 1.39 -0.52 9.31
CA ARG A 123 2.71 0.03 9.00
C ARG A 123 2.61 1.49 8.53
N GLN A 124 1.53 1.86 7.84
CA GLN A 124 1.24 3.26 7.49
C GLN A 124 1.10 4.13 8.74
N GLU A 125 0.38 3.66 9.77
CA GLU A 125 0.28 4.37 11.05
C GLU A 125 1.65 4.56 11.73
N GLU A 126 2.58 3.61 11.60
CA GLU A 126 3.95 3.78 12.08
C GLU A 126 4.72 4.87 11.31
N LEU A 127 4.50 5.00 9.99
CA LEU A 127 5.09 6.05 9.18
C LEU A 127 4.58 7.43 9.61
N ASP A 128 3.28 7.56 9.86
CA ASP A 128 2.66 8.82 10.26
C ASP A 128 3.11 9.29 11.65
N ARG A 129 3.34 8.39 12.60
CA ARG A 129 3.75 8.73 13.99
C ARG A 129 5.16 9.29 14.09
N LYS A 130 6.06 9.01 13.14
CA LYS A 130 7.46 9.51 13.16
C LYS A 130 7.63 10.91 12.59
N VAL A 131 6.58 11.56 12.18
CA VAL A 131 6.57 12.84 11.47
C VAL A 131 6.77 14.05 12.40
N LEU A 132 7.39 13.91 13.53
CA LEU A 132 7.74 15.02 14.43
C LEU A 132 9.17 15.55 14.23
N VAL A 133 9.64 15.68 12.98
CA VAL A 133 10.84 16.47 12.70
C VAL A 133 10.41 17.91 12.50
N SER A 134 10.27 18.63 13.62
CA SER A 134 9.97 20.05 13.65
C SER A 134 11.14 20.87 13.08
N GLY A 135 10.81 21.93 12.34
CA GLY A 135 11.70 23.08 12.19
C GLY A 135 12.49 23.20 10.90
N ARG A 136 12.29 22.33 9.87
CA ARG A 136 12.93 22.59 8.57
C ARG A 136 12.10 23.55 7.74
N VAL A 137 12.73 24.66 7.33
CA VAL A 137 12.13 25.65 6.41
C VAL A 137 11.87 24.94 5.07
N LYS A 138 10.60 24.81 4.71
CA LYS A 138 10.14 24.27 3.43
C LYS A 138 9.80 25.41 2.48
N SER A 139 9.82 25.11 1.16
CA SER A 139 9.32 26.03 0.16
C SER A 139 7.85 26.39 0.44
N GLN A 140 7.49 27.64 0.14
CA GLN A 140 6.10 28.08 0.15
C GLN A 140 5.45 27.95 -1.25
N GLU A 141 6.24 27.68 -2.30
CA GLU A 141 5.77 27.62 -3.66
C GLU A 141 5.77 26.18 -4.20
N GLU A 142 4.61 25.67 -4.56
CA GLU A 142 4.48 24.32 -5.18
C GLU A 142 5.12 24.27 -6.58
N LYS A 143 5.23 25.40 -7.25
CA LYS A 143 5.83 25.50 -8.60
C LYS A 143 7.29 25.02 -8.66
N ILE A 144 8.03 25.15 -7.57
CA ILE A 144 9.46 24.78 -7.53
C ILE A 144 9.64 23.28 -7.83
N LEU A 145 8.78 22.40 -7.32
CA LEU A 145 8.84 20.97 -7.62
C LEU A 145 8.74 20.69 -9.12
N TYR A 146 7.78 21.34 -9.79
CA TYR A 146 7.57 21.17 -11.24
C TYR A 146 8.67 21.84 -12.06
N SER A 147 9.24 22.95 -11.58
CA SER A 147 10.38 23.58 -12.23
C SER A 147 11.62 22.67 -12.19
N VAL A 148 11.88 22.00 -11.08
CA VAL A 148 12.97 21.01 -10.96
C VAL A 148 12.76 19.85 -11.93
N ASP A 149 11.53 19.33 -12.05
CA ASP A 149 11.20 18.26 -13.01
C ASP A 149 11.41 18.70 -14.47
N THR A 150 10.98 19.93 -14.81
CA THR A 150 11.21 20.53 -16.14
C THR A 150 12.70 20.66 -16.46
N LEU A 151 13.51 21.12 -15.49
CA LEU A 151 14.96 21.23 -15.63
C LEU A 151 15.62 19.87 -15.85
N HIS A 152 15.25 18.86 -15.07
CA HIS A 152 15.76 17.50 -15.26
C HIS A 152 15.41 16.94 -16.64
N SER A 153 14.18 17.16 -17.11
CA SER A 153 13.72 16.73 -18.42
C SER A 153 14.52 17.43 -19.55
N ALA A 154 14.76 18.73 -19.43
CA ALA A 154 15.53 19.50 -20.38
C ALA A 154 17.00 19.06 -20.43
N ILE A 155 17.62 18.82 -19.28
CA ILE A 155 18.99 18.29 -19.17
C ILE A 155 19.09 16.91 -19.85
N THR A 156 18.13 16.02 -19.55
CA THR A 156 18.10 14.67 -20.16
C THR A 156 17.93 14.71 -21.67
N ALA A 157 17.18 15.69 -22.18
CA ALA A 157 17.00 15.93 -23.62
C ALA A 157 18.19 16.66 -24.29
N GLY A 158 19.24 17.03 -23.54
CA GLY A 158 20.41 17.76 -24.06
C GLY A 158 20.12 19.22 -24.42
N ASN A 159 19.01 19.80 -23.93
CA ASN A 159 18.68 21.19 -24.17
C ASN A 159 19.50 22.12 -23.27
N GLN A 160 19.81 23.33 -23.76
CA GLN A 160 20.37 24.39 -22.91
C GLN A 160 19.28 24.87 -21.91
N VAL A 161 19.68 25.04 -20.66
CA VAL A 161 18.81 25.46 -19.55
C VAL A 161 19.28 26.80 -19.01
#